data_ee980d8a47d90ce07e359e52e578b564
#
_entry.id   ee980d8a47d90ce07e359e52e578b564
#
_cell.length_a   1.000
_cell.length_b   1.000
_cell.length_c   1.000
_cell.angle_alpha   90.00
_cell.angle_beta   90.00
_cell.angle_gamma   90.00
#
_symmetry.space_group_name_H-M   'P 1'
#
loop_
_entity.id
_entity.type
_entity.pdbx_description
1 polymer ?
#
loop_
_entity_poly.entity_id
_entity_poly.type
_entity_poly.pdbx_seq_one_letter_code
_entity_poly.pdbx_strand_id
1 'polypeptide(L)'
;MFSLFFDGIQQDLQIAIFPPVLCTLFRLIFIEVYRPKKNPFGEWRKWLACFRYGFWWGMDFNAYVFLLLVLFVSLPGAFLPAYFAIGDTIGRAAVTIYAVVLYTAFLGKMIFYYHYHDIYNSTLWLGKKAEKHNLLDIFFHQNHGVLLILSYIPYTLFCWWAGEAFLSIPQLTYYLVPSGALQIAINTAIVIGIALLFYYFRYGGTLIHDNKPEWDTIPSIVKEDIFMARATVDDLIALENVLKHPLQEGLSHTDEEDEPVIDAIMPDAMKGGKWKELQNPAEAFVHEAKGARIKKPKHIFLIVGESYAQMPLDDIYSDYHIMDGAKAFRQDPHTVSLNNFLPAGMISRPAIVSLMTGIFDAKLELNEREDFWHGTLATTLPNQLRKLGYRSIYWYGGNPTYGNFDKFGPAVGFDKVMGATEFCPPDSPKTWVGVYDHIFLQHAAELIQELDDDTPTFHYIYTTSNHGPYKMPLKKLGFDADAVLKDLP
;
A
#
# COMPACT_ATOMS: atom_id res chain seq x y z
N MET A 1 -48.71 -11.54 -6.90
CA MET A 1 -47.40 -11.43 -7.57
C MET A 1 -46.73 -10.07 -7.30
N PHE A 2 -47.22 -8.94 -7.82
CA PHE A 2 -46.55 -7.65 -7.65
C PHE A 2 -46.53 -7.16 -6.17
N SER A 3 -47.57 -7.47 -5.39
CA SER A 3 -47.58 -7.19 -3.95
C SER A 3 -46.40 -7.88 -3.23
N LEU A 4 -46.20 -9.18 -3.49
CA LEU A 4 -45.04 -9.91 -2.91
C LEU A 4 -43.69 -9.33 -3.36
N PHE A 5 -43.62 -8.87 -4.61
CA PHE A 5 -42.42 -8.18 -5.11
C PHE A 5 -42.18 -6.87 -4.36
N PHE A 6 -43.21 -6.08 -4.13
CA PHE A 6 -43.13 -4.83 -3.40
C PHE A 6 -42.73 -5.02 -1.94
N ASP A 7 -43.30 -6.06 -1.28
CA ASP A 7 -42.94 -6.40 0.10
C ASP A 7 -41.48 -6.91 0.17
N GLY A 8 -41.06 -7.76 -0.77
CA GLY A 8 -39.69 -8.26 -0.84
C GLY A 8 -38.64 -7.15 -1.04
N ILE A 9 -38.92 -6.20 -1.94
CA ILE A 9 -38.01 -5.06 -2.17
C ILE A 9 -37.84 -4.21 -0.90
N GLN A 10 -38.89 -4.01 -0.13
CA GLN A 10 -38.79 -3.30 1.13
C GLN A 10 -37.90 -4.05 2.10
N GLN A 11 -38.03 -5.39 2.20
CA GLN A 11 -37.14 -6.23 3.01
C GLN A 11 -35.69 -6.11 2.53
N ASP A 12 -35.43 -6.21 1.23
CA ASP A 12 -34.11 -6.07 0.65
C ASP A 12 -33.48 -4.69 0.96
N LEU A 13 -34.29 -3.61 0.86
CA LEU A 13 -33.83 -2.27 1.17
C LEU A 13 -33.52 -2.10 2.67
N GLN A 14 -34.38 -2.63 3.54
CA GLN A 14 -34.21 -2.57 4.98
C GLN A 14 -32.86 -3.19 5.39
N ILE A 15 -32.55 -4.39 4.93
CA ILE A 15 -31.29 -5.06 5.25
C ILE A 15 -30.08 -4.45 4.51
N ALA A 16 -30.28 -3.88 3.32
CA ALA A 16 -29.20 -3.21 2.56
C ALA A 16 -28.73 -1.89 3.18
N ILE A 17 -29.47 -1.31 4.12
CA ILE A 17 -29.04 -0.13 4.90
C ILE A 17 -27.97 -0.51 5.93
N PHE A 18 -27.93 -1.74 6.42
CA PHE A 18 -27.03 -2.17 7.48
C PHE A 18 -25.52 -2.06 7.10
N PRO A 19 -25.04 -2.56 5.95
CA PRO A 19 -23.64 -2.45 5.55
C PRO A 19 -23.10 -1.00 5.52
N PRO A 20 -23.76 0.01 4.95
CA PRO A 20 -23.31 1.40 5.04
C PRO A 20 -23.13 1.93 6.47
N VAL A 21 -23.99 1.49 7.38
CA VAL A 21 -23.88 1.83 8.81
C VAL A 21 -22.61 1.20 9.40
N LEU A 22 -22.32 -0.05 9.06
CA LEU A 22 -21.07 -0.72 9.47
C LEU A 22 -19.82 -0.02 8.93
N CYS A 23 -19.80 0.31 7.64
CA CYS A 23 -18.67 1.05 7.03
C CYS A 23 -18.44 2.39 7.74
N THR A 24 -19.51 3.08 8.12
CA THR A 24 -19.43 4.33 8.87
C THR A 24 -18.85 4.11 10.26
N LEU A 25 -19.25 3.04 10.96
CA LEU A 25 -18.70 2.65 12.27
C LEU A 25 -17.22 2.25 12.15
N PHE A 26 -16.85 1.48 11.16
CA PHE A 26 -15.45 1.08 10.92
C PHE A 26 -14.56 2.30 10.67
N ARG A 27 -15.05 3.27 9.89
CA ARG A 27 -14.34 4.55 9.69
C ARG A 27 -14.16 5.31 11.00
N LEU A 28 -15.18 5.35 11.83
CA LEU A 28 -15.09 5.99 13.14
C LEU A 28 -14.04 5.31 14.02
N ILE A 29 -14.06 3.97 14.11
CA ILE A 29 -13.09 3.19 14.88
C ILE A 29 -11.67 3.44 14.35
N PHE A 30 -11.46 3.41 13.03
CA PHE A 30 -10.16 3.69 12.42
C PHE A 30 -9.64 5.07 12.82
N ILE A 31 -10.49 6.10 12.75
CA ILE A 31 -10.11 7.47 13.11
C ILE A 31 -9.76 7.56 14.60
N GLU A 32 -10.57 6.99 15.49
CA GLU A 32 -10.32 7.04 16.94
C GLU A 32 -9.05 6.29 17.35
N VAL A 33 -8.72 5.19 16.67
CA VAL A 33 -7.51 4.40 16.98
C VAL A 33 -6.23 5.08 16.49
N TYR A 34 -6.23 5.63 15.28
CA TYR A 34 -4.99 6.05 14.62
C TYR A 34 -4.82 7.55 14.47
N ARG A 35 -5.82 8.34 14.80
CA ARG A 35 -5.75 9.79 14.63
C ARG A 35 -4.61 10.41 15.46
N PRO A 36 -3.76 11.23 14.85
CA PRO A 36 -2.82 12.06 15.61
C PRO A 36 -3.55 12.97 16.59
N LYS A 37 -3.06 13.10 17.82
CA LYS A 37 -3.68 13.96 18.84
C LYS A 37 -3.64 15.42 18.39
N LYS A 38 -4.75 15.91 17.84
CA LYS A 38 -4.97 17.33 17.49
C LYS A 38 -6.21 17.84 18.22
N ASN A 39 -6.32 19.16 18.37
CA ASN A 39 -7.47 19.79 19.00
C ASN A 39 -8.75 19.53 18.15
N PRO A 40 -9.76 18.79 18.67
CA PRO A 40 -10.94 18.41 17.89
C PRO A 40 -11.86 19.58 17.53
N PHE A 41 -11.79 20.71 18.25
CA PHE A 41 -12.75 21.80 18.12
C PHE A 41 -12.70 22.59 16.81
N GLY A 42 -11.64 22.51 16.02
CA GLY A 42 -11.54 23.15 14.70
C GLY A 42 -11.83 22.23 13.52
N GLU A 43 -11.98 20.93 13.73
CA GLU A 43 -11.94 19.93 12.67
C GLU A 43 -13.31 19.32 12.27
N TRP A 44 -14.41 19.76 12.89
CA TRP A 44 -15.75 19.20 12.63
C TRP A 44 -16.15 19.21 11.14
N ARG A 45 -15.69 20.22 10.38
CA ARG A 45 -15.96 20.31 8.94
C ARG A 45 -15.20 19.23 8.16
N LYS A 46 -13.97 18.94 8.54
CA LYS A 46 -13.19 17.82 7.97
C LYS A 46 -13.87 16.50 8.26
N TRP A 47 -14.32 16.30 9.49
CA TRP A 47 -15.06 15.10 9.89
C TRP A 47 -16.34 14.93 9.08
N LEU A 48 -17.15 15.98 9.02
CA LEU A 48 -18.41 15.94 8.26
C LEU A 48 -18.14 15.64 6.77
N ALA A 49 -17.14 16.27 6.17
CA ALA A 49 -16.77 16.03 4.79
C ALA A 49 -16.25 14.58 4.60
N CYS A 50 -15.38 14.07 5.49
CA CYS A 50 -14.88 12.70 5.48
C CYS A 50 -16.01 11.68 5.56
N PHE A 51 -16.90 11.79 6.54
CA PHE A 51 -17.99 10.85 6.73
C PHE A 51 -19.02 10.91 5.59
N ARG A 52 -19.41 12.11 5.16
CA ARG A 52 -20.36 12.28 4.06
C ARG A 52 -19.80 11.72 2.75
N TYR A 53 -18.59 12.09 2.39
CA TYR A 53 -17.96 11.64 1.14
C TYR A 53 -17.67 10.14 1.17
N GLY A 54 -17.07 9.67 2.26
CA GLY A 54 -16.74 8.26 2.41
C GLY A 54 -17.96 7.36 2.51
N PHE A 55 -19.09 7.82 3.08
CA PHE A 55 -20.36 7.10 3.05
C PHE A 55 -20.82 6.86 1.60
N TRP A 56 -20.89 7.93 0.80
CA TRP A 56 -21.32 7.82 -0.58
C TRP A 56 -20.35 7.04 -1.46
N TRP A 57 -19.05 7.10 -1.16
CA TRP A 57 -18.06 6.30 -1.88
C TRP A 57 -18.24 4.80 -1.62
N GLY A 58 -18.44 4.41 -0.37
CA GLY A 58 -18.73 3.02 0.00
C GLY A 58 -20.07 2.49 -0.53
N MET A 59 -21.02 3.38 -0.90
CA MET A 59 -22.28 2.97 -1.49
C MET A 59 -22.14 2.29 -2.85
N ASP A 60 -21.01 2.42 -3.53
CA ASP A 60 -20.75 1.75 -4.80
C ASP A 60 -20.95 0.22 -4.71
N PHE A 61 -20.26 -0.45 -3.79
CA PHE A 61 -20.42 -1.88 -3.55
C PHE A 61 -21.78 -2.23 -2.95
N ASN A 62 -22.25 -1.42 -2.01
CA ASN A 62 -23.54 -1.64 -1.37
C ASN A 62 -24.71 -1.59 -2.36
N ALA A 63 -24.62 -0.79 -3.42
CA ALA A 63 -25.60 -0.77 -4.49
C ALA A 63 -25.73 -2.15 -5.19
N TYR A 64 -24.61 -2.82 -5.43
CA TYR A 64 -24.64 -4.17 -6.02
C TYR A 64 -25.21 -5.20 -5.06
N VAL A 65 -24.95 -5.09 -3.75
CA VAL A 65 -25.58 -5.98 -2.77
C VAL A 65 -27.10 -5.82 -2.80
N PHE A 66 -27.61 -4.59 -2.80
CA PHE A 66 -29.04 -4.33 -2.96
C PHE A 66 -29.59 -4.90 -4.27
N LEU A 67 -28.92 -4.69 -5.41
CA LEU A 67 -29.33 -5.25 -6.70
C LEU A 67 -29.39 -6.78 -6.69
N LEU A 68 -28.39 -7.44 -6.09
CA LEU A 68 -28.37 -8.91 -5.99
C LEU A 68 -29.53 -9.43 -5.13
N LEU A 69 -29.87 -8.75 -4.03
CA LEU A 69 -31.03 -9.11 -3.23
C LEU A 69 -32.32 -8.99 -4.04
N VAL A 70 -32.52 -7.89 -4.77
CA VAL A 70 -33.70 -7.69 -5.63
C VAL A 70 -33.80 -8.80 -6.69
N LEU A 71 -32.69 -9.14 -7.36
CA LEU A 71 -32.68 -10.13 -8.45
C LEU A 71 -32.81 -11.56 -7.96
N PHE A 72 -32.22 -11.91 -6.83
CA PHE A 72 -32.15 -13.30 -6.36
C PHE A 72 -33.05 -13.61 -5.16
N VAL A 73 -33.63 -12.62 -4.51
CA VAL A 73 -34.55 -12.82 -3.38
C VAL A 73 -35.94 -12.33 -3.76
N SER A 74 -36.12 -11.04 -4.00
CA SER A 74 -37.45 -10.45 -4.21
C SER A 74 -38.07 -10.83 -5.52
N LEU A 75 -37.32 -10.86 -6.62
CA LEU A 75 -37.87 -11.22 -7.94
C LEU A 75 -38.34 -12.68 -8.01
N PRO A 76 -37.56 -13.71 -7.59
CA PRO A 76 -38.06 -15.09 -7.51
C PRO A 76 -39.18 -15.26 -6.50
N GLY A 77 -39.10 -14.57 -5.33
CA GLY A 77 -40.14 -14.59 -4.32
C GLY A 77 -41.51 -14.08 -4.80
N ALA A 78 -41.51 -13.14 -5.74
CA ALA A 78 -42.75 -12.64 -6.36
C ALA A 78 -43.52 -13.73 -7.14
N PHE A 79 -42.83 -14.72 -7.71
CA PHE A 79 -43.39 -15.80 -8.50
C PHE A 79 -43.61 -17.08 -7.67
N LEU A 80 -42.82 -17.26 -6.61
CA LEU A 80 -42.82 -18.49 -5.79
C LEU A 80 -43.11 -18.14 -4.31
N PRO A 81 -44.37 -18.23 -3.83
CA PRO A 81 -44.72 -17.86 -2.46
C PRO A 81 -43.93 -18.66 -1.40
N ALA A 82 -43.62 -19.93 -1.67
CA ALA A 82 -42.78 -20.73 -0.76
C ALA A 82 -41.35 -20.20 -0.66
N TYR A 83 -40.81 -19.63 -1.73
CA TYR A 83 -39.48 -18.98 -1.72
C TYR A 83 -39.54 -17.62 -1.00
N PHE A 84 -40.64 -16.86 -1.22
CA PHE A 84 -40.85 -15.60 -0.49
C PHE A 84 -40.83 -15.79 1.02
N ALA A 85 -41.45 -16.90 1.51
CA ALA A 85 -41.50 -17.22 2.94
C ALA A 85 -40.11 -17.39 3.61
N ILE A 86 -39.06 -17.67 2.83
CA ILE A 86 -37.66 -17.78 3.32
C ILE A 86 -36.77 -16.64 2.83
N GLY A 87 -37.35 -15.69 2.09
CA GLY A 87 -36.62 -14.58 1.46
C GLY A 87 -35.85 -13.71 2.47
N ASP A 88 -36.47 -13.38 3.58
CA ASP A 88 -35.87 -12.64 4.69
C ASP A 88 -34.64 -13.35 5.27
N THR A 89 -34.71 -14.66 5.44
CA THR A 89 -33.61 -15.49 5.93
C THR A 89 -32.46 -15.54 4.91
N ILE A 90 -32.76 -15.68 3.62
CA ILE A 90 -31.76 -15.66 2.54
C ILE A 90 -31.11 -14.28 2.48
N GLY A 91 -31.90 -13.21 2.51
CA GLY A 91 -31.39 -11.83 2.51
C GLY A 91 -30.48 -11.54 3.69
N ARG A 92 -30.88 -11.94 4.90
CA ARG A 92 -30.04 -11.80 6.11
C ARG A 92 -28.74 -12.59 5.99
N ALA A 93 -28.79 -13.81 5.49
CA ALA A 93 -27.58 -14.62 5.27
C ALA A 93 -26.63 -13.93 4.28
N ALA A 94 -27.15 -13.45 3.14
CA ALA A 94 -26.35 -12.75 2.14
C ALA A 94 -25.69 -11.48 2.70
N VAL A 95 -26.46 -10.63 3.41
CA VAL A 95 -25.92 -9.41 4.03
C VAL A 95 -24.97 -9.73 5.18
N THR A 96 -25.20 -10.78 5.96
CA THR A 96 -24.25 -11.21 6.99
C THR A 96 -22.93 -11.67 6.39
N ILE A 97 -22.96 -12.45 5.30
CA ILE A 97 -21.74 -12.84 4.58
C ILE A 97 -21.00 -11.61 4.06
N TYR A 98 -21.73 -10.65 3.47
CA TYR A 98 -21.13 -9.40 3.01
C TYR A 98 -20.54 -8.58 4.17
N ALA A 99 -21.22 -8.51 5.31
CA ALA A 99 -20.72 -7.85 6.50
C ALA A 99 -19.42 -8.50 7.02
N VAL A 100 -19.28 -9.83 6.92
CA VAL A 100 -18.03 -10.54 7.23
C VAL A 100 -16.90 -10.16 6.26
N VAL A 101 -17.20 -9.99 4.98
CA VAL A 101 -16.23 -9.49 3.99
C VAL A 101 -15.78 -8.08 4.34
N LEU A 102 -16.72 -7.18 4.67
CA LEU A 102 -16.41 -5.80 5.12
C LEU A 102 -15.54 -5.80 6.38
N TYR A 103 -15.84 -6.67 7.33
CA TYR A 103 -15.05 -6.80 8.56
C TYR A 103 -13.63 -7.30 8.28
N THR A 104 -13.49 -8.26 7.36
CA THR A 104 -12.17 -8.75 6.94
C THR A 104 -11.35 -7.64 6.29
N ALA A 105 -11.96 -6.86 5.39
CA ALA A 105 -11.30 -5.72 4.77
C ALA A 105 -10.92 -4.65 5.82
N PHE A 106 -11.80 -4.38 6.78
CA PHE A 106 -11.53 -3.44 7.87
C PHE A 106 -10.37 -3.91 8.76
N LEU A 107 -10.39 -5.16 9.25
CA LEU A 107 -9.30 -5.69 10.08
C LEU A 107 -7.96 -5.70 9.33
N GLY A 108 -7.98 -6.09 8.07
CA GLY A 108 -6.78 -6.04 7.23
C GLY A 108 -6.26 -4.61 7.06
N LYS A 109 -7.13 -3.61 6.87
CA LYS A 109 -6.75 -2.19 6.83
C LYS A 109 -6.14 -1.73 8.15
N MET A 110 -6.71 -2.14 9.30
CA MET A 110 -6.18 -1.80 10.62
C MET A 110 -4.74 -2.31 10.78
N ILE A 111 -4.50 -3.59 10.43
CA ILE A 111 -3.17 -4.21 10.45
C ILE A 111 -2.24 -3.51 9.47
N PHE A 112 -2.68 -3.27 8.24
CA PHE A 112 -1.88 -2.64 7.20
C PHE A 112 -1.47 -1.23 7.61
N TYR A 113 -2.40 -0.44 8.15
CA TYR A 113 -2.12 0.92 8.62
C TYR A 113 -1.17 0.93 9.82
N TYR A 114 -1.29 -0.02 10.73
CA TYR A 114 -0.36 -0.16 11.86
C TYR A 114 1.10 -0.31 11.40
N HIS A 115 1.33 -1.09 10.33
CA HIS A 115 2.68 -1.37 9.84
C HIS A 115 3.20 -0.33 8.84
N TYR A 116 2.33 0.22 7.98
CA TYR A 116 2.74 1.04 6.84
C TYR A 116 2.28 2.50 6.93
N HIS A 117 1.48 2.86 7.92
CA HIS A 117 0.85 4.18 8.06
C HIS A 117 0.14 4.66 6.77
N ASP A 118 -0.37 3.71 6.01
CA ASP A 118 -1.12 3.94 4.78
C ASP A 118 -2.32 2.99 4.66
N ILE A 119 -3.27 3.31 3.77
CA ILE A 119 -4.33 2.38 3.36
C ILE A 119 -3.78 1.36 2.36
N TYR A 120 -4.59 0.37 1.99
CA TYR A 120 -4.19 -0.62 1.00
C TYR A 120 -3.58 0.02 -0.25
N ASN A 121 -2.40 -0.42 -0.61
CA ASN A 121 -1.65 -0.01 -1.78
C ASN A 121 -0.88 -1.20 -2.39
N SER A 122 -0.07 -0.97 -3.41
CA SER A 122 0.70 -2.00 -4.11
C SER A 122 1.59 -2.86 -3.21
N THR A 123 1.98 -2.36 -2.03
CA THR A 123 2.74 -3.11 -1.01
C THR A 123 2.02 -4.41 -0.59
N LEU A 124 0.68 -4.48 -0.72
CA LEU A 124 -0.08 -5.70 -0.44
C LEU A 124 0.39 -6.90 -1.30
N TRP A 125 0.86 -6.64 -2.53
CA TRP A 125 1.36 -7.67 -3.44
C TRP A 125 2.66 -8.32 -2.97
N LEU A 126 3.41 -7.68 -2.07
CA LEU A 126 4.59 -8.26 -1.42
C LEU A 126 4.24 -9.52 -0.63
N GLY A 127 3.03 -9.56 -0.07
CA GLY A 127 2.55 -10.73 0.65
C GLY A 127 2.55 -12.01 -0.20
N LYS A 128 2.41 -11.91 -1.53
CA LYS A 128 2.51 -13.08 -2.43
C LYS A 128 3.91 -13.66 -2.50
N LYS A 129 4.95 -12.83 -2.35
CA LYS A 129 6.36 -13.21 -2.45
C LYS A 129 7.00 -13.47 -1.10
N ALA A 130 6.34 -13.07 -0.01
CA ALA A 130 6.81 -13.29 1.34
C ALA A 130 6.73 -14.78 1.73
N GLU A 131 7.67 -15.23 2.54
CA GLU A 131 7.63 -16.60 3.10
C GLU A 131 6.35 -16.74 3.94
N LYS A 132 5.55 -17.77 3.64
CA LYS A 132 4.27 -18.01 4.32
C LYS A 132 4.41 -18.14 5.84
N HIS A 133 5.51 -18.73 6.30
CA HIS A 133 5.79 -18.87 7.73
C HIS A 133 5.90 -17.50 8.42
N ASN A 134 6.59 -16.55 7.78
CA ASN A 134 6.76 -15.20 8.31
C ASN A 134 5.45 -14.42 8.35
N LEU A 135 4.61 -14.56 7.32
CA LEU A 135 3.28 -13.94 7.31
C LEU A 135 2.40 -14.48 8.43
N LEU A 136 2.44 -15.80 8.68
CA LEU A 136 1.71 -16.42 9.78
C LEU A 136 2.25 -15.96 11.15
N ASP A 137 3.58 -15.85 11.29
CA ASP A 137 4.18 -15.33 12.53
C ASP A 137 3.75 -13.89 12.82
N ILE A 138 3.80 -13.03 11.81
CA ILE A 138 3.32 -11.64 11.91
C ILE A 138 1.84 -11.62 12.31
N PHE A 139 1.01 -12.43 11.66
CA PHE A 139 -0.41 -12.45 11.93
C PHE A 139 -0.71 -12.96 13.35
N PHE A 140 -0.17 -14.13 13.74
CA PHE A 140 -0.53 -14.77 15.00
C PHE A 140 0.14 -14.14 16.22
N HIS A 141 1.43 -13.81 16.13
CA HIS A 141 2.20 -13.34 17.28
C HIS A 141 2.25 -11.82 17.41
N GLN A 142 2.24 -11.09 16.28
CA GLN A 142 2.34 -9.62 16.35
C GLN A 142 0.99 -8.93 16.33
N ASN A 143 0.03 -9.49 15.62
CA ASN A 143 -1.30 -8.89 15.45
C ASN A 143 -2.40 -9.64 16.22
N HIS A 144 -2.03 -10.47 17.20
CA HIS A 144 -2.99 -11.22 18.02
C HIS A 144 -3.98 -12.05 17.18
N GLY A 145 -3.52 -12.72 16.11
CA GLY A 145 -4.34 -13.40 15.11
C GLY A 145 -5.40 -14.33 15.67
N VAL A 146 -5.12 -15.03 16.80
CA VAL A 146 -6.12 -15.89 17.46
C VAL A 146 -7.32 -15.07 17.93
N LEU A 147 -7.10 -13.91 18.58
CA LEU A 147 -8.18 -13.03 19.04
C LEU A 147 -8.96 -12.45 17.85
N LEU A 148 -8.26 -12.10 16.77
CA LEU A 148 -8.91 -11.62 15.56
C LEU A 148 -9.81 -12.69 14.94
N ILE A 149 -9.36 -13.95 14.84
CA ILE A 149 -10.18 -15.06 14.34
C ILE A 149 -11.40 -15.28 15.26
N LEU A 150 -11.19 -15.33 16.56
CA LEU A 150 -12.29 -15.51 17.52
C LEU A 150 -13.30 -14.36 17.49
N SER A 151 -12.90 -13.16 17.12
CA SER A 151 -13.79 -11.99 17.01
C SER A 151 -14.87 -12.15 15.93
N TYR A 152 -14.64 -13.00 14.92
CA TYR A 152 -15.64 -13.26 13.87
C TYR A 152 -16.91 -13.93 14.42
N ILE A 153 -16.82 -14.72 15.51
CA ILE A 153 -17.98 -15.39 16.08
C ILE A 153 -18.99 -14.36 16.63
N PRO A 154 -18.64 -13.53 17.63
CA PRO A 154 -19.57 -12.54 18.14
C PRO A 154 -19.98 -11.51 17.10
N TYR A 155 -19.08 -11.15 16.17
CA TYR A 155 -19.39 -10.22 15.09
C TYR A 155 -20.46 -10.79 14.14
N THR A 156 -20.33 -12.03 13.69
CA THR A 156 -21.30 -12.67 12.80
C THR A 156 -22.67 -12.81 13.48
N LEU A 157 -22.70 -13.19 14.76
CA LEU A 157 -23.94 -13.25 15.55
C LEU A 157 -24.59 -11.87 15.70
N PHE A 158 -23.79 -10.85 15.92
CA PHE A 158 -24.28 -9.46 15.96
C PHE A 158 -24.88 -9.05 14.61
N CYS A 159 -24.21 -9.33 13.47
CA CYS A 159 -24.71 -9.00 12.15
C CYS A 159 -26.03 -9.72 11.85
N TRP A 160 -26.13 -10.98 12.21
CA TRP A 160 -27.37 -11.75 12.05
C TRP A 160 -28.53 -11.15 12.85
N TRP A 161 -28.30 -10.81 14.11
CA TRP A 161 -29.27 -10.15 14.97
C TRP A 161 -29.64 -8.74 14.47
N ALA A 162 -28.64 -7.96 14.06
CA ALA A 162 -28.87 -6.64 13.49
C ALA A 162 -29.74 -6.70 12.23
N GLY A 163 -29.50 -7.67 11.34
CA GLY A 163 -30.35 -7.92 10.16
C GLY A 163 -31.81 -8.14 10.53
N GLU A 164 -32.10 -8.89 11.60
CA GLU A 164 -33.46 -9.07 12.12
C GLU A 164 -34.06 -7.76 12.64
N ALA A 165 -33.26 -6.95 13.35
CA ALA A 165 -33.70 -5.64 13.84
C ALA A 165 -34.06 -4.68 12.69
N PHE A 166 -33.29 -4.70 11.58
CA PHE A 166 -33.61 -3.89 10.40
C PHE A 166 -34.86 -4.37 9.68
N LEU A 167 -35.12 -5.67 9.59
CA LEU A 167 -36.34 -6.22 9.02
C LEU A 167 -37.59 -5.92 9.87
N SER A 168 -37.44 -5.62 11.16
CA SER A 168 -38.54 -5.23 12.03
C SER A 168 -39.06 -3.80 11.79
N ILE A 169 -38.38 -3.01 10.94
CA ILE A 169 -38.82 -1.67 10.57
C ILE A 169 -40.17 -1.76 9.82
N PRO A 170 -41.17 -0.94 10.17
CA PRO A 170 -42.48 -0.99 9.51
C PRO A 170 -42.39 -0.81 8.00
N GLN A 171 -43.12 -1.64 7.28
CA GLN A 171 -43.19 -1.64 5.82
C GLN A 171 -44.41 -0.85 5.34
N LEU A 172 -44.31 -0.30 4.14
CA LEU A 172 -45.41 0.36 3.46
C LEU A 172 -46.38 -0.69 2.91
N THR A 173 -47.67 -0.47 3.06
CA THR A 173 -48.71 -1.34 2.54
C THR A 173 -48.89 -1.11 1.04
N TYR A 174 -48.89 -2.20 0.28
CA TYR A 174 -49.25 -2.15 -1.14
C TYR A 174 -50.74 -2.08 -1.33
N TYR A 175 -51.23 -1.02 -1.98
CA TYR A 175 -52.66 -0.83 -2.24
C TYR A 175 -53.02 -1.17 -3.71
N LEU A 176 -54.12 -1.89 -3.90
CA LEU A 176 -54.69 -2.14 -5.20
C LEU A 176 -55.70 -1.01 -5.54
N VAL A 177 -55.57 -0.45 -6.74
CA VAL A 177 -56.50 0.58 -7.25
C VAL A 177 -57.51 -0.04 -8.23
N PRO A 178 -58.75 0.46 -8.29
CA PRO A 178 -59.78 -0.12 -9.14
C PRO A 178 -59.48 -0.05 -10.65
N SER A 179 -58.72 0.95 -11.09
CA SER A 179 -58.33 1.10 -12.50
C SER A 179 -57.10 0.28 -12.83
N GLY A 180 -57.27 -0.69 -13.75
CA GLY A 180 -56.14 -1.54 -14.18
C GLY A 180 -55.01 -0.74 -14.87
N ALA A 181 -55.34 0.29 -15.64
CA ALA A 181 -54.37 1.15 -16.27
C ALA A 181 -53.54 1.94 -15.23
N LEU A 182 -54.21 2.49 -14.19
CA LEU A 182 -53.55 3.19 -13.12
C LEU A 182 -52.66 2.24 -12.27
N GLN A 183 -53.12 1.01 -12.05
CA GLN A 183 -52.33 0.01 -11.34
C GLN A 183 -51.05 -0.34 -12.11
N ILE A 184 -51.12 -0.49 -13.43
CA ILE A 184 -49.94 -0.71 -14.27
C ILE A 184 -48.97 0.47 -14.20
N ALA A 185 -49.50 1.70 -14.26
CA ALA A 185 -48.67 2.91 -14.13
C ALA A 185 -47.95 2.98 -12.80
N ILE A 186 -48.62 2.68 -11.67
CA ILE A 186 -48.02 2.65 -10.32
C ILE A 186 -46.95 1.57 -10.26
N ASN A 187 -47.21 0.37 -10.74
CA ASN A 187 -46.24 -0.72 -10.73
C ASN A 187 -44.97 -0.37 -11.55
N THR A 188 -45.17 0.24 -12.71
CA THR A 188 -44.07 0.71 -13.57
C THR A 188 -43.26 1.80 -12.88
N ALA A 189 -43.94 2.75 -12.24
CA ALA A 189 -43.26 3.81 -11.47
C ALA A 189 -42.39 3.24 -10.30
N ILE A 190 -42.92 2.19 -9.62
CA ILE A 190 -42.15 1.50 -8.57
C ILE A 190 -40.88 0.87 -9.15
N VAL A 191 -41.00 0.13 -10.27
CA VAL A 191 -39.82 -0.49 -10.90
C VAL A 191 -38.80 0.53 -11.37
N ILE A 192 -39.26 1.63 -11.99
CA ILE A 192 -38.39 2.75 -12.38
C ILE A 192 -37.75 3.37 -11.14
N GLY A 193 -38.51 3.56 -10.07
CA GLY A 193 -37.97 4.10 -8.79
C GLY A 193 -36.86 3.25 -8.20
N ILE A 194 -36.98 1.93 -8.26
CA ILE A 194 -35.96 0.98 -7.80
C ILE A 194 -34.71 1.08 -8.67
N ALA A 195 -34.87 1.14 -10.00
CA ALA A 195 -33.74 1.30 -10.91
C ALA A 195 -33.01 2.63 -10.66
N LEU A 196 -33.77 3.73 -10.48
CA LEU A 196 -33.19 5.03 -10.14
C LEU A 196 -32.48 5.01 -8.77
N LEU A 197 -33.05 4.31 -7.79
CA LEU A 197 -32.44 4.17 -6.46
C LEU A 197 -31.10 3.40 -6.54
N PHE A 198 -31.06 2.32 -7.34
CA PHE A 198 -29.81 1.60 -7.61
C PHE A 198 -28.76 2.52 -8.22
N TYR A 199 -29.09 3.28 -9.27
CA TYR A 199 -28.16 4.22 -9.88
C TYR A 199 -27.73 5.34 -8.92
N TYR A 200 -28.67 5.86 -8.12
CA TYR A 200 -28.38 6.86 -7.12
C TYR A 200 -27.36 6.36 -6.07
N PHE A 201 -27.50 5.12 -5.63
CA PHE A 201 -26.53 4.49 -4.74
C PHE A 201 -25.21 4.22 -5.45
N ARG A 202 -25.26 3.65 -6.66
CA ARG A 202 -24.08 3.32 -7.47
C ARG A 202 -23.20 4.51 -7.80
N TYR A 203 -23.80 5.66 -8.01
CA TYR A 203 -23.09 6.89 -8.33
C TYR A 203 -22.86 7.83 -7.13
N GLY A 204 -22.99 7.31 -5.91
CA GLY A 204 -22.62 8.05 -4.70
C GLY A 204 -23.50 9.25 -4.38
N GLY A 205 -24.84 9.08 -4.50
CA GLY A 205 -25.83 10.12 -4.18
C GLY A 205 -26.13 11.06 -5.33
N THR A 206 -25.81 10.68 -6.56
CA THR A 206 -26.12 11.41 -7.80
C THR A 206 -26.62 10.44 -8.86
N LEU A 207 -27.30 10.97 -9.88
CA LEU A 207 -27.68 10.21 -11.09
C LEU A 207 -26.73 10.47 -12.27
N ILE A 208 -25.70 11.28 -12.06
CA ILE A 208 -24.74 11.68 -13.09
C ILE A 208 -23.42 10.97 -12.81
N HIS A 209 -22.98 10.17 -13.78
CA HIS A 209 -21.76 9.36 -13.66
C HIS A 209 -20.51 10.20 -13.30
N ASP A 210 -20.34 11.35 -13.94
CA ASP A 210 -19.17 12.23 -13.78
C ASP A 210 -19.07 12.84 -12.36
N ASN A 211 -20.14 12.78 -11.58
CA ASN A 211 -20.17 13.27 -10.20
C ASN A 211 -19.96 12.14 -9.16
N LYS A 212 -19.65 10.94 -9.62
CA LYS A 212 -19.36 9.81 -8.73
C LYS A 212 -18.14 10.12 -7.85
N PRO A 213 -18.17 9.77 -6.54
CA PRO A 213 -16.99 9.88 -5.70
C PRO A 213 -15.83 9.03 -6.22
N GLU A 214 -14.69 9.68 -6.46
CA GLU A 214 -13.43 9.05 -6.90
C GLU A 214 -12.23 9.72 -6.20
N TRP A 215 -11.03 9.19 -6.43
CA TRP A 215 -9.81 9.66 -5.75
C TRP A 215 -9.48 11.12 -6.03
N ASP A 216 -9.71 11.59 -7.24
CA ASP A 216 -9.43 12.96 -7.68
C ASP A 216 -10.48 13.98 -7.19
N THR A 217 -11.70 13.51 -6.90
CA THR A 217 -12.83 14.33 -6.47
C THR A 217 -12.96 14.46 -4.95
N ILE A 218 -12.03 13.91 -4.17
CA ILE A 218 -12.01 14.07 -2.71
C ILE A 218 -12.05 15.56 -2.36
N PRO A 219 -12.95 15.99 -1.43
CA PRO A 219 -13.07 17.40 -1.04
C PRO A 219 -11.73 18.00 -0.58
N SER A 220 -11.38 19.19 -1.03
CA SER A 220 -10.10 19.85 -0.75
C SER A 220 -9.78 19.92 0.74
N ILE A 221 -10.77 20.23 1.57
CA ILE A 221 -10.63 20.29 3.03
C ILE A 221 -10.19 18.96 3.66
N VAL A 222 -10.52 17.84 3.02
CA VAL A 222 -10.08 16.50 3.45
C VAL A 222 -8.74 16.15 2.81
N LYS A 223 -8.55 16.50 1.53
CA LYS A 223 -7.36 16.21 0.75
C LYS A 223 -6.09 16.83 1.33
N GLU A 224 -6.20 18.01 1.94
CA GLU A 224 -5.11 18.72 2.64
C GLU A 224 -4.66 17.98 3.92
N ASP A 225 -5.49 17.11 4.47
CA ASP A 225 -5.18 16.31 5.65
C ASP A 225 -4.97 14.85 5.23
N ILE A 226 -3.72 14.43 5.11
CA ILE A 226 -3.34 13.10 4.62
C ILE A 226 -4.03 11.99 5.40
N PHE A 227 -4.13 12.10 6.74
CA PHE A 227 -4.81 11.10 7.56
C PHE A 227 -6.30 11.04 7.27
N MET A 228 -6.97 12.20 7.23
CA MET A 228 -8.40 12.26 6.94
C MET A 228 -8.73 11.84 5.50
N ALA A 229 -7.86 12.16 4.55
CA ALA A 229 -8.00 11.68 3.17
C ALA A 229 -7.97 10.14 3.11
N ARG A 230 -7.04 9.50 3.82
CA ARG A 230 -6.96 8.03 3.94
C ARG A 230 -8.17 7.44 4.67
N ALA A 231 -8.65 8.08 5.73
CA ALA A 231 -9.84 7.65 6.47
C ALA A 231 -11.13 7.76 5.65
N THR A 232 -11.16 8.63 4.64
CA THR A 232 -12.32 8.84 3.78
C THR A 232 -12.56 7.68 2.82
N VAL A 233 -11.48 7.02 2.37
CA VAL A 233 -11.55 5.92 1.41
C VAL A 233 -12.26 4.71 2.04
N ASP A 234 -13.18 4.12 1.28
CA ASP A 234 -13.79 2.84 1.66
C ASP A 234 -12.79 1.69 1.57
N ASP A 235 -12.89 0.73 2.50
CA ASP A 235 -11.92 -0.36 2.64
C ASP A 235 -11.95 -1.33 1.46
N LEU A 236 -13.15 -1.61 0.90
CA LEU A 236 -13.28 -2.45 -0.29
C LEU A 236 -12.84 -1.72 -1.56
N ILE A 237 -13.13 -0.43 -1.68
CA ILE A 237 -12.65 0.40 -2.80
C ILE A 237 -11.13 0.44 -2.82
N ALA A 238 -10.49 0.65 -1.66
CA ALA A 238 -9.04 0.63 -1.56
C ALA A 238 -8.47 -0.74 -1.98
N LEU A 239 -9.07 -1.83 -1.52
CA LEU A 239 -8.66 -3.19 -1.87
C LEU A 239 -8.89 -3.50 -3.35
N GLU A 240 -10.06 -3.12 -3.90
CA GLU A 240 -10.37 -3.26 -5.32
C GLU A 240 -9.34 -2.55 -6.19
N ASN A 241 -8.98 -1.32 -5.84
CA ASN A 241 -8.01 -0.54 -6.59
C ASN A 241 -6.64 -1.26 -6.65
N VAL A 242 -6.19 -1.83 -5.53
CA VAL A 242 -4.96 -2.62 -5.50
C VAL A 242 -5.07 -3.89 -6.34
N LEU A 243 -6.24 -4.54 -6.33
CA LEU A 243 -6.44 -5.79 -7.08
C LEU A 243 -6.58 -5.55 -8.59
N LYS A 244 -7.18 -4.43 -9.00
CA LYS A 244 -7.31 -4.04 -10.42
C LYS A 244 -6.01 -3.50 -11.00
N HIS A 245 -5.19 -2.84 -10.16
CA HIS A 245 -3.93 -2.27 -10.58
C HIS A 245 -2.78 -2.90 -9.79
N PRO A 246 -2.50 -4.20 -10.03
CA PRO A 246 -1.52 -4.96 -9.24
C PRO A 246 -0.12 -4.38 -9.32
N LEU A 247 0.25 -3.84 -10.45
CA LEU A 247 1.43 -3.03 -10.76
C LEU A 247 0.99 -2.19 -11.96
N GLN A 248 1.31 -0.92 -11.99
CA GLN A 248 0.96 -0.11 -13.15
C GLN A 248 1.46 -0.82 -14.42
N GLU A 249 0.53 -1.19 -15.29
CA GLU A 249 0.84 -1.61 -16.65
C GLU A 249 1.71 -0.51 -17.27
N GLY A 250 2.70 -0.92 -18.07
CA GLY A 250 3.74 -0.08 -18.57
C GLY A 250 3.28 1.30 -19.02
N LEU A 251 4.17 2.26 -18.94
CA LEU A 251 3.99 3.59 -19.53
C LEU A 251 3.70 3.40 -21.04
N SER A 252 2.44 3.14 -21.37
CA SER A 252 1.97 3.07 -22.74
C SER A 252 1.60 4.48 -23.17
N HIS A 253 2.62 5.30 -23.43
CA HIS A 253 2.44 6.56 -24.11
C HIS A 253 2.78 6.36 -25.58
N THR A 254 2.08 7.07 -26.45
CA THR A 254 2.51 7.21 -27.83
C THR A 254 3.60 8.27 -27.87
N ASP A 255 4.63 8.06 -28.68
CA ASP A 255 5.76 9.02 -28.83
C ASP A 255 5.27 10.45 -29.09
N GLU A 256 4.13 10.61 -29.76
CA GLU A 256 3.53 11.91 -30.08
C GLU A 256 2.95 12.63 -28.84
N GLU A 257 2.42 11.89 -27.85
CA GLU A 257 1.88 12.47 -26.60
C GLU A 257 2.99 12.92 -25.66
N ASP A 258 4.15 12.26 -25.71
CA ASP A 258 5.28 12.55 -24.84
C ASP A 258 6.15 13.71 -25.34
N GLU A 259 6.11 14.04 -26.63
CA GLU A 259 6.94 15.09 -27.22
C GLU A 259 6.90 16.45 -26.49
N PRO A 260 5.71 17.00 -26.14
CA PRO A 260 5.64 18.26 -25.40
C PRO A 260 6.25 18.18 -23.99
N VAL A 261 6.12 17.02 -23.35
CA VAL A 261 6.67 16.77 -22.00
C VAL A 261 8.19 16.67 -22.09
N ILE A 262 8.71 15.92 -23.05
CA ILE A 262 10.15 15.79 -23.31
C ILE A 262 10.75 17.16 -23.63
N ASP A 263 10.13 17.93 -24.51
CA ASP A 263 10.63 19.27 -24.87
C ASP A 263 10.68 20.21 -23.66
N ALA A 264 9.67 20.13 -22.78
CA ALA A 264 9.60 20.95 -21.57
C ALA A 264 10.75 20.70 -20.59
N ILE A 265 11.19 19.44 -20.45
CA ILE A 265 12.28 19.04 -19.54
C ILE A 265 13.67 19.19 -20.16
N MET A 266 13.79 19.35 -21.47
CA MET A 266 15.07 19.49 -22.15
C MET A 266 15.84 20.75 -21.73
N PRO A 267 17.19 20.72 -21.70
CA PRO A 267 18.00 21.90 -21.57
C PRO A 267 17.62 22.95 -22.66
N ASP A 268 17.66 24.23 -22.31
CA ASP A 268 17.22 25.32 -23.23
C ASP A 268 17.85 25.27 -24.60
N ALA A 269 19.09 24.81 -24.71
CA ALA A 269 19.77 24.62 -25.97
C ALA A 269 19.14 23.55 -26.89
N MET A 270 18.40 22.61 -26.30
CA MET A 270 17.79 21.46 -26.99
C MET A 270 16.27 21.56 -27.12
N LYS A 271 15.64 22.60 -26.54
CA LYS A 271 14.18 22.85 -26.67
C LYS A 271 13.79 23.17 -28.13
N GLY A 272 12.47 23.09 -28.37
CA GLY A 272 11.90 23.32 -29.69
C GLY A 272 12.14 22.17 -30.67
N GLY A 273 12.20 20.95 -30.16
CA GLY A 273 12.34 19.73 -30.92
C GLY A 273 13.78 19.43 -31.40
N LYS A 274 14.78 20.24 -31.05
CA LYS A 274 16.19 20.00 -31.43
C LYS A 274 16.74 18.69 -30.85
N TRP A 275 16.23 18.25 -29.73
CA TRP A 275 16.58 16.97 -29.09
C TRP A 275 16.25 15.75 -29.97
N LYS A 276 15.35 15.89 -30.96
CA LYS A 276 15.00 14.82 -31.91
C LYS A 276 16.18 14.49 -32.88
N GLU A 277 17.15 15.36 -32.98
CA GLU A 277 18.38 15.10 -33.76
C GLU A 277 19.35 14.17 -33.01
N LEU A 278 19.17 14.00 -31.72
CA LEU A 278 19.97 13.08 -30.89
C LEU A 278 19.53 11.62 -31.12
N GLN A 279 20.48 10.69 -31.11
CA GLN A 279 20.16 9.26 -31.14
C GLN A 279 19.39 8.83 -29.90
N ASN A 280 19.70 9.45 -28.77
CA ASN A 280 19.00 9.24 -27.50
C ASN A 280 18.81 10.60 -26.81
N PRO A 281 17.58 11.01 -26.47
CA PRO A 281 17.32 12.27 -25.75
C PRO A 281 18.11 12.46 -24.47
N ALA A 282 18.49 11.36 -23.79
CA ALA A 282 19.32 11.39 -22.60
C ALA A 282 20.73 11.99 -22.83
N GLU A 283 21.21 12.02 -24.07
CA GLU A 283 22.50 12.61 -24.42
C GLU A 283 22.54 14.13 -24.16
N ALA A 284 21.37 14.79 -24.20
CA ALA A 284 21.25 16.21 -23.85
C ALA A 284 21.62 16.52 -22.37
N PHE A 285 21.60 15.53 -21.52
CA PHE A 285 21.90 15.66 -20.09
C PHE A 285 23.31 15.13 -19.73
N VAL A 286 24.10 14.71 -20.70
CA VAL A 286 25.45 14.22 -20.45
C VAL A 286 26.37 15.40 -20.07
N HIS A 287 27.02 15.27 -18.94
CA HIS A 287 28.05 16.20 -18.50
C HIS A 287 29.41 15.52 -18.51
N GLU A 288 30.38 16.16 -19.19
CA GLU A 288 31.75 15.69 -19.17
C GLU A 288 32.45 15.99 -17.84
N ALA A 289 33.09 14.99 -17.29
CA ALA A 289 33.89 15.16 -16.09
C ALA A 289 35.13 15.99 -16.36
N LYS A 290 35.49 16.88 -15.42
CA LYS A 290 36.71 17.72 -15.50
C LYS A 290 38.03 16.96 -15.30
N GLY A 291 38.00 15.63 -15.37
CA GLY A 291 39.12 14.74 -15.12
C GLY A 291 39.21 14.27 -13.67
N ALA A 292 40.11 13.33 -13.42
CA ALA A 292 40.31 12.74 -12.10
C ALA A 292 40.97 13.74 -11.13
N ARG A 293 40.41 13.91 -9.95
CA ARG A 293 40.94 14.76 -8.89
C ARG A 293 41.66 13.96 -7.79
N ILE A 294 41.44 12.66 -7.75
CA ILE A 294 42.05 11.72 -6.81
C ILE A 294 42.59 10.51 -7.58
N LYS A 295 43.52 9.79 -6.96
CA LYS A 295 43.91 8.46 -7.46
C LYS A 295 42.71 7.55 -7.42
N LYS A 296 42.51 6.77 -8.48
CA LYS A 296 41.43 5.78 -8.56
C LYS A 296 41.50 4.82 -7.37
N PRO A 297 40.50 4.80 -6.46
CA PRO A 297 40.48 3.84 -5.35
C PRO A 297 40.23 2.42 -5.88
N LYS A 298 40.80 1.43 -5.18
CA LYS A 298 40.61 0.01 -5.54
C LYS A 298 39.19 -0.43 -5.17
N HIS A 299 38.67 0.01 -4.03
CA HIS A 299 37.32 -0.31 -3.59
C HIS A 299 36.52 0.97 -3.35
N ILE A 300 35.25 0.92 -3.76
CA ILE A 300 34.22 1.91 -3.44
C ILE A 300 33.09 1.18 -2.71
N PHE A 301 32.78 1.60 -1.49
CA PHE A 301 31.68 1.04 -0.70
C PHE A 301 30.54 2.05 -0.61
N LEU A 302 29.35 1.68 -1.06
CA LEU A 302 28.11 2.38 -0.78
C LEU A 302 27.29 1.50 0.19
N ILE A 303 27.25 1.88 1.45
CA ILE A 303 26.55 1.13 2.48
C ILE A 303 25.22 1.84 2.76
N VAL A 304 24.12 1.13 2.52
CA VAL A 304 22.76 1.60 2.79
C VAL A 304 22.27 0.89 4.05
N GLY A 305 22.16 1.63 5.14
CA GLY A 305 21.66 1.13 6.42
C GLY A 305 20.12 1.18 6.44
N GLU A 306 19.47 0.03 6.55
CA GLU A 306 18.01 -0.05 6.68
C GLU A 306 17.53 0.69 7.91
N SER A 307 16.56 1.60 7.76
CA SER A 307 15.98 2.40 8.87
C SER A 307 16.99 3.11 9.78
N TYR A 308 18.16 3.41 9.24
CA TYR A 308 19.26 4.08 9.95
C TYR A 308 19.02 5.59 9.96
N ALA A 309 18.13 6.03 10.86
CA ALA A 309 17.68 7.42 10.91
C ALA A 309 18.71 8.37 11.55
N GLN A 310 18.57 9.66 11.27
CA GLN A 310 19.36 10.73 11.90
C GLN A 310 19.08 10.88 13.40
N MET A 311 17.82 10.69 13.81
CA MET A 311 17.35 10.97 15.17
C MET A 311 18.20 10.31 16.28
N PRO A 312 18.63 9.03 16.22
CA PRO A 312 19.45 8.42 17.27
C PRO A 312 20.86 9.04 17.42
N LEU A 313 21.26 9.88 16.46
CA LEU A 313 22.54 10.63 16.54
C LEU A 313 22.40 11.93 17.34
N ASP A 314 21.19 12.36 17.68
CA ASP A 314 20.97 13.57 18.47
C ASP A 314 21.50 13.40 19.89
N ASP A 315 21.97 14.49 20.48
CA ASP A 315 22.68 14.47 21.77
C ASP A 315 21.85 13.94 22.94
N ILE A 316 20.51 14.09 22.84
CA ILE A 316 19.57 13.56 23.85
C ILE A 316 19.62 12.03 24.00
N TYR A 317 20.13 11.30 22.98
CA TYR A 317 20.29 9.86 22.99
C TYR A 317 21.73 9.41 23.27
N SER A 318 22.66 10.33 23.56
CA SER A 318 24.10 10.02 23.73
C SER A 318 24.36 9.06 24.86
N ASP A 319 23.64 9.20 25.98
CA ASP A 319 23.83 8.38 27.19
C ASP A 319 23.45 6.90 26.96
N TYR A 320 22.74 6.57 25.88
CA TYR A 320 22.39 5.20 25.52
C TYR A 320 23.46 4.47 24.70
N HIS A 321 24.49 5.16 24.24
CA HIS A 321 25.62 4.57 23.49
C HIS A 321 25.25 3.78 22.24
N ILE A 322 24.06 4.01 21.68
CA ILE A 322 23.53 3.24 20.53
C ILE A 322 24.17 3.63 19.20
N MET A 323 24.77 4.82 19.13
CA MET A 323 25.33 5.36 17.89
C MET A 323 26.80 5.81 18.03
N ASP A 324 27.51 5.30 19.02
CA ASP A 324 28.91 5.71 19.30
C ASP A 324 29.81 5.47 18.10
N GLY A 325 29.67 4.35 17.40
CA GLY A 325 30.45 4.06 16.20
C GLY A 325 30.20 5.06 15.07
N ALA A 326 28.94 5.46 14.84
CA ALA A 326 28.61 6.45 13.82
C ALA A 326 29.07 7.85 14.23
N LYS A 327 28.99 8.20 15.51
CA LYS A 327 29.52 9.48 16.06
C LYS A 327 31.02 9.53 15.91
N ALA A 328 31.74 8.46 16.26
CA ALA A 328 33.19 8.37 16.07
C ALA A 328 33.59 8.47 14.60
N PHE A 329 32.86 7.78 13.71
CA PHE A 329 33.11 7.87 12.27
C PHE A 329 32.89 9.29 11.73
N ARG A 330 31.89 10.02 12.21
CA ARG A 330 31.66 11.43 11.85
C ARG A 330 32.75 12.38 12.30
N GLN A 331 33.47 12.04 13.34
CA GLN A 331 34.59 12.84 13.89
C GLN A 331 35.92 12.58 13.17
N ASP A 332 36.01 11.56 12.33
CA ASP A 332 37.22 11.28 11.56
C ASP A 332 37.49 12.42 10.57
N PRO A 333 38.73 12.95 10.52
CA PRO A 333 39.07 14.11 9.67
C PRO A 333 38.94 13.86 8.17
N HIS A 334 38.83 12.60 7.75
CA HIS A 334 38.60 12.21 6.34
C HIS A 334 37.13 12.05 6.02
N THR A 335 36.22 12.25 6.98
CA THR A 335 34.78 12.09 6.81
C THR A 335 34.11 13.42 6.46
N VAL A 336 33.20 13.37 5.52
CA VAL A 336 32.24 14.45 5.21
C VAL A 336 30.86 14.00 5.64
N SER A 337 30.23 14.74 6.56
CA SER A 337 28.89 14.46 7.06
C SER A 337 27.86 15.35 6.38
N LEU A 338 26.78 14.74 5.87
CA LEU A 338 25.63 15.43 5.29
C LEU A 338 24.43 15.27 6.21
N ASN A 339 23.86 16.37 6.68
CA ASN A 339 22.73 16.35 7.62
C ASN A 339 21.37 16.44 6.92
N ASN A 340 21.31 16.93 5.68
CA ASN A 340 20.08 17.15 4.92
C ASN A 340 20.01 16.15 3.76
N PHE A 341 19.97 14.87 4.08
CA PHE A 341 19.82 13.81 3.10
C PHE A 341 18.42 13.18 3.23
N LEU A 342 17.59 13.32 2.19
CA LEU A 342 16.25 12.74 2.12
C LEU A 342 16.26 11.55 1.16
N PRO A 343 15.62 10.43 1.53
CA PRO A 343 15.45 9.32 0.61
C PRO A 343 14.50 9.71 -0.52
N ALA A 344 14.73 9.18 -1.70
CA ALA A 344 13.86 9.41 -2.87
C ALA A 344 12.61 8.52 -2.89
N GLY A 345 12.40 7.69 -1.87
CA GLY A 345 11.23 6.83 -1.71
C GLY A 345 10.79 6.76 -0.25
N MET A 346 9.51 6.57 -0.01
CA MET A 346 8.89 6.51 1.33
C MET A 346 9.17 5.19 2.07
N ILE A 347 9.60 4.16 1.35
CA ILE A 347 9.97 2.84 1.88
C ILE A 347 11.27 2.38 1.23
N SER A 348 11.86 1.31 1.75
CA SER A 348 13.21 0.85 1.39
C SER A 348 13.39 0.56 -0.11
N ARG A 349 12.44 -0.15 -0.75
CA ARG A 349 12.60 -0.56 -2.15
C ARG A 349 12.70 0.62 -3.13
N PRO A 350 11.75 1.57 -3.18
CA PRO A 350 11.91 2.74 -4.04
C PRO A 350 13.14 3.57 -3.71
N ALA A 351 13.54 3.67 -2.45
CA ALA A 351 14.76 4.37 -2.07
C ALA A 351 16.02 3.68 -2.63
N ILE A 352 16.10 2.34 -2.53
CA ILE A 352 17.21 1.54 -3.08
C ILE A 352 17.26 1.65 -4.60
N VAL A 353 16.11 1.50 -5.27
CA VAL A 353 15.98 1.62 -6.72
C VAL A 353 16.45 3.00 -7.19
N SER A 354 16.06 4.07 -6.50
CA SER A 354 16.52 5.42 -6.79
C SER A 354 18.04 5.59 -6.64
N LEU A 355 18.62 5.01 -5.61
CA LEU A 355 20.08 5.04 -5.40
C LEU A 355 20.83 4.27 -6.49
N MET A 356 20.25 3.20 -7.02
CA MET A 356 20.84 2.40 -8.11
C MET A 356 20.72 3.09 -9.46
N THR A 357 19.57 3.73 -9.72
CA THR A 357 19.22 4.22 -11.06
C THR A 357 19.40 5.72 -11.26
N GLY A 358 19.40 6.49 -10.17
CA GLY A 358 19.33 7.95 -10.22
C GLY A 358 17.93 8.49 -10.56
N ILE A 359 16.91 7.62 -10.62
CA ILE A 359 15.53 7.99 -10.96
C ILE A 359 14.69 8.04 -9.67
N PHE A 360 14.02 9.17 -9.45
CA PHE A 360 13.05 9.30 -8.38
C PHE A 360 11.87 8.34 -8.64
N ASP A 361 11.56 7.50 -7.68
CA ASP A 361 10.46 6.55 -7.84
C ASP A 361 9.09 7.22 -7.63
N ALA A 362 8.51 7.70 -8.70
CA ALA A 362 7.15 8.24 -8.75
C ALA A 362 6.08 7.12 -8.75
N LYS A 363 6.25 6.07 -7.93
CA LYS A 363 5.43 4.84 -7.89
C LYS A 363 5.56 3.96 -9.14
N LEU A 364 6.69 4.06 -9.83
CA LEU A 364 6.99 3.26 -11.03
C LEU A 364 7.33 1.82 -10.68
N GLU A 365 7.87 1.57 -9.47
CA GLU A 365 8.30 0.26 -8.98
C GLU A 365 9.15 -0.50 -10.04
N LEU A 366 10.18 0.15 -10.56
CA LEU A 366 11.00 -0.34 -11.68
C LEU A 366 11.53 -1.76 -11.48
N ASN A 367 11.85 -2.10 -10.23
CA ASN A 367 12.33 -3.44 -9.87
C ASN A 367 11.25 -4.54 -9.99
N GLU A 368 9.97 -4.18 -10.01
CA GLU A 368 8.86 -5.13 -10.16
C GLU A 368 8.41 -5.31 -11.61
N ARG A 369 8.96 -4.57 -12.55
CA ARG A 369 8.53 -4.54 -13.94
C ARG A 369 9.48 -5.32 -14.81
N GLU A 370 8.94 -6.31 -15.53
CA GLU A 370 9.72 -7.17 -16.45
C GLU A 370 10.41 -6.37 -17.56
N ASP A 371 9.81 -5.29 -18.05
CA ASP A 371 10.38 -4.40 -19.06
C ASP A 371 11.77 -3.88 -18.66
N PHE A 372 11.99 -3.67 -17.37
CA PHE A 372 13.26 -3.18 -16.84
C PHE A 372 14.24 -4.28 -16.41
N TRP A 373 13.88 -5.56 -16.53
CA TRP A 373 14.81 -6.66 -16.23
C TRP A 373 15.70 -7.04 -17.40
N HIS A 374 15.38 -6.58 -18.62
CA HIS A 374 16.07 -6.92 -19.86
C HIS A 374 16.74 -5.73 -20.54
N GLY A 375 16.56 -4.54 -20.02
CA GLY A 375 17.16 -3.31 -20.54
C GLY A 375 18.30 -2.80 -19.68
N THR A 376 19.12 -1.93 -20.24
CA THR A 376 20.15 -1.20 -19.50
C THR A 376 19.75 0.26 -19.39
N LEU A 377 19.57 0.74 -18.17
CA LEU A 377 19.41 2.17 -17.93
C LEU A 377 20.78 2.85 -17.96
N ALA A 378 20.97 3.85 -18.81
CA ALA A 378 22.24 4.53 -18.98
C ALA A 378 22.70 5.30 -17.74
N THR A 379 21.76 5.75 -16.90
CA THR A 379 22.01 6.59 -15.71
C THR A 379 22.44 5.81 -14.47
N THR A 380 22.37 4.47 -14.49
CA THR A 380 22.62 3.66 -13.30
C THR A 380 24.04 3.81 -12.78
N LEU A 381 24.18 3.85 -11.47
CA LEU A 381 25.48 3.99 -10.81
C LEU A 381 26.46 2.86 -11.18
N PRO A 382 26.06 1.57 -11.24
CA PRO A 382 26.96 0.51 -11.71
C PRO A 382 27.45 0.73 -13.14
N ASN A 383 26.58 1.14 -14.07
CA ASN A 383 26.98 1.40 -15.46
C ASN A 383 27.93 2.60 -15.59
N GLN A 384 27.73 3.66 -14.79
CA GLN A 384 28.67 4.78 -14.78
C GLN A 384 30.06 4.36 -14.25
N LEU A 385 30.08 3.56 -13.18
CA LEU A 385 31.35 3.06 -12.62
C LEU A 385 32.02 2.03 -13.53
N ARG A 386 31.25 1.25 -14.29
CA ARG A 386 31.79 0.33 -15.33
C ARG A 386 32.56 1.08 -16.40
N LYS A 387 32.11 2.27 -16.83
CA LYS A 387 32.88 3.13 -17.76
C LYS A 387 34.25 3.54 -17.20
N LEU A 388 34.38 3.57 -15.88
CA LEU A 388 35.65 3.81 -15.17
C LEU A 388 36.43 2.54 -14.89
N GLY A 389 35.98 1.38 -15.36
CA GLY A 389 36.63 0.08 -15.21
C GLY A 389 36.42 -0.56 -13.82
N TYR A 390 35.33 -0.27 -13.17
CA TYR A 390 34.93 -0.99 -11.95
C TYR A 390 34.07 -2.19 -12.25
N ARG A 391 34.31 -3.31 -11.55
CA ARG A 391 33.36 -4.40 -11.33
C ARG A 391 32.38 -3.97 -10.24
N SER A 392 31.08 -4.30 -10.36
CA SER A 392 30.04 -3.90 -9.41
C SER A 392 29.36 -5.10 -8.78
N ILE A 393 29.31 -5.16 -7.46
CA ILE A 393 28.67 -6.25 -6.70
C ILE A 393 27.64 -5.65 -5.75
N TYR A 394 26.41 -6.20 -5.82
CA TYR A 394 25.33 -5.88 -4.88
C TYR A 394 25.28 -6.96 -3.78
N TRP A 395 25.44 -6.53 -2.53
CA TRP A 395 25.38 -7.36 -1.33
C TRP A 395 24.11 -7.03 -0.57
N TYR A 396 23.25 -8.00 -0.39
CA TYR A 396 21.97 -7.81 0.29
C TYR A 396 21.85 -8.70 1.52
N GLY A 397 21.54 -8.13 2.68
CA GLY A 397 21.35 -8.85 3.95
C GLY A 397 20.20 -9.85 3.94
N GLY A 398 19.29 -9.78 2.97
CA GLY A 398 18.15 -10.66 2.77
C GLY A 398 18.28 -11.59 1.57
N ASN A 399 17.12 -12.06 1.09
CA ASN A 399 17.03 -12.86 -0.15
C ASN A 399 16.75 -11.92 -1.34
N PRO A 400 17.61 -11.87 -2.38
CA PRO A 400 17.46 -10.95 -3.51
C PRO A 400 16.22 -11.22 -4.38
N THR A 401 15.61 -12.40 -4.31
CA THR A 401 14.33 -12.68 -4.99
C THR A 401 13.20 -11.82 -4.41
N TYR A 402 13.35 -11.36 -3.16
CA TYR A 402 12.43 -10.40 -2.57
C TYR A 402 12.63 -9.03 -3.19
N GLY A 403 11.61 -8.53 -3.88
CA GLY A 403 11.69 -7.29 -4.67
C GLY A 403 12.40 -7.47 -6.02
N ASN A 404 12.56 -8.70 -6.52
CA ASN A 404 13.16 -9.05 -7.82
C ASN A 404 14.57 -8.48 -8.05
N PHE A 405 15.35 -8.23 -7.00
CA PHE A 405 16.70 -7.69 -7.15
C PHE A 405 17.67 -8.69 -7.80
N ASP A 406 17.36 -9.99 -7.77
CA ASP A 406 18.05 -11.03 -8.51
C ASP A 406 17.98 -10.81 -10.03
N LYS A 407 16.91 -10.21 -10.54
CA LYS A 407 16.67 -9.90 -11.95
C LYS A 407 17.00 -8.44 -12.26
N PHE A 408 16.52 -7.52 -11.43
CA PHE A 408 16.72 -6.09 -11.59
C PHE A 408 18.18 -5.66 -11.39
N GLY A 409 18.89 -6.25 -10.43
CA GLY A 409 20.30 -5.94 -10.17
C GLY A 409 21.21 -6.09 -11.40
N PRO A 410 21.22 -7.24 -12.09
CA PRO A 410 21.94 -7.38 -13.36
C PRO A 410 21.49 -6.40 -14.44
N ALA A 411 20.18 -6.11 -14.53
CA ALA A 411 19.64 -5.17 -15.53
C ALA A 411 20.12 -3.73 -15.31
N VAL A 412 20.32 -3.30 -14.06
CA VAL A 412 20.89 -1.98 -13.75
C VAL A 412 22.41 -1.96 -13.77
N GLY A 413 23.06 -3.08 -14.06
CA GLY A 413 24.48 -3.12 -14.34
C GLY A 413 25.36 -3.74 -13.25
N PHE A 414 24.83 -4.38 -12.21
CA PHE A 414 25.65 -5.17 -11.29
C PHE A 414 26.14 -6.44 -11.97
N ASP A 415 27.43 -6.71 -11.85
CA ASP A 415 28.05 -7.93 -12.38
C ASP A 415 27.68 -9.15 -11.52
N LYS A 416 27.38 -8.92 -10.23
CA LYS A 416 26.93 -9.96 -9.30
C LYS A 416 25.96 -9.40 -8.27
N VAL A 417 24.95 -10.21 -7.93
CA VAL A 417 24.00 -9.97 -6.84
C VAL A 417 24.17 -11.10 -5.83
N MET A 418 24.43 -10.78 -4.57
CA MET A 418 24.74 -11.73 -3.51
C MET A 418 23.78 -11.53 -2.34
N GLY A 419 22.89 -12.48 -2.10
CA GLY A 419 22.03 -12.51 -0.93
C GLY A 419 22.72 -13.17 0.28
N ALA A 420 22.49 -12.65 1.48
CA ALA A 420 23.06 -13.24 2.69
C ALA A 420 22.72 -14.73 2.87
N THR A 421 21.55 -15.15 2.37
CA THR A 421 21.12 -16.56 2.38
C THR A 421 21.98 -17.47 1.52
N GLU A 422 22.81 -16.92 0.62
CA GLU A 422 23.67 -17.69 -0.28
C GLU A 422 25.07 -17.94 0.30
N PHE A 423 25.55 -17.06 1.17
CA PHE A 423 26.93 -17.10 1.66
C PHE A 423 27.08 -17.11 3.18
N CYS A 424 26.04 -16.72 3.93
CA CYS A 424 26.05 -16.90 5.38
C CYS A 424 25.68 -18.35 5.74
N PRO A 425 26.12 -18.86 6.91
CA PRO A 425 25.72 -20.19 7.39
C PRO A 425 24.20 -20.37 7.39
N PRO A 426 23.66 -21.54 6.98
CA PRO A 426 22.21 -21.75 6.86
C PRO A 426 21.43 -21.56 8.17
N ASP A 427 22.07 -21.79 9.31
CA ASP A 427 21.53 -21.64 10.66
C ASP A 427 21.78 -20.24 11.26
N SER A 428 22.28 -19.29 10.47
CA SER A 428 22.52 -17.92 10.92
C SER A 428 21.25 -17.31 11.48
N PRO A 429 21.30 -16.70 12.68
CA PRO A 429 20.20 -15.92 13.22
C PRO A 429 19.76 -14.83 12.24
N LYS A 430 18.46 -14.73 12.04
CA LYS A 430 17.87 -13.79 11.06
C LYS A 430 16.58 -13.17 11.55
N THR A 431 16.27 -11.99 11.04
CA THR A 431 14.94 -11.39 11.10
C THR A 431 14.07 -11.99 9.98
N TRP A 432 12.83 -11.53 9.87
CA TRP A 432 11.98 -11.92 8.74
C TRP A 432 12.44 -11.35 7.38
N VAL A 433 13.30 -10.34 7.40
CA VAL A 433 13.84 -9.70 6.17
C VAL A 433 15.17 -10.29 5.75
N GLY A 434 16.04 -10.62 6.72
CA GLY A 434 17.38 -11.10 6.41
C GLY A 434 18.22 -11.48 7.62
N VAL A 435 19.45 -11.92 7.36
CA VAL A 435 20.46 -12.27 8.37
C VAL A 435 20.85 -11.03 9.16
N TYR A 436 21.14 -11.17 10.45
CA TYR A 436 21.59 -10.04 11.27
C TYR A 436 22.85 -9.39 10.70
N ASP A 437 22.85 -8.04 10.68
CA ASP A 437 23.86 -7.24 10.00
C ASP A 437 25.30 -7.56 10.46
N HIS A 438 25.52 -7.83 11.73
CA HIS A 438 26.88 -8.19 12.21
C HIS A 438 27.40 -9.50 11.62
N ILE A 439 26.53 -10.47 11.37
CA ILE A 439 26.88 -11.75 10.72
C ILE A 439 27.04 -11.53 9.21
N PHE A 440 26.04 -10.88 8.60
CA PHE A 440 26.05 -10.55 7.17
C PHE A 440 27.30 -9.77 6.77
N LEU A 441 27.61 -8.69 7.49
CA LEU A 441 28.75 -7.81 7.19
C LEU A 441 30.09 -8.52 7.40
N GLN A 442 30.19 -9.38 8.44
CA GLN A 442 31.38 -10.19 8.66
C GLN A 442 31.66 -11.10 7.47
N HIS A 443 30.68 -11.93 7.07
CA HIS A 443 30.87 -12.86 5.95
C HIS A 443 31.03 -12.13 4.60
N ALA A 444 30.35 -11.00 4.40
CA ALA A 444 30.57 -10.18 3.22
C ALA A 444 32.02 -9.65 3.18
N ALA A 445 32.56 -9.19 4.31
CA ALA A 445 33.94 -8.71 4.39
C ALA A 445 34.96 -9.82 4.11
N GLU A 446 34.75 -11.04 4.64
CA GLU A 446 35.56 -12.23 4.37
C GLU A 446 35.58 -12.54 2.87
N LEU A 447 34.40 -12.59 2.21
CA LEU A 447 34.31 -12.82 0.77
C LEU A 447 34.92 -11.71 -0.07
N ILE A 448 34.81 -10.43 0.35
CA ILE A 448 35.43 -9.31 -0.34
C ILE A 448 36.94 -9.44 -0.28
N GLN A 449 37.52 -9.90 0.83
CA GLN A 449 38.96 -10.15 0.94
C GLN A 449 39.39 -11.33 0.07
N GLU A 450 38.61 -12.39 -0.01
CA GLU A 450 38.89 -13.54 -0.90
C GLU A 450 38.80 -13.17 -2.39
N LEU A 451 37.88 -12.25 -2.75
CA LEU A 451 37.70 -11.74 -4.11
C LEU A 451 38.65 -10.59 -4.46
N ASP A 452 39.60 -10.25 -3.56
CA ASP A 452 40.52 -9.12 -3.74
C ASP A 452 41.60 -9.48 -4.79
N ASP A 453 41.18 -9.48 -6.05
CA ASP A 453 42.03 -9.42 -7.22
C ASP A 453 42.42 -7.96 -7.56
N ASP A 454 43.18 -7.75 -8.62
CA ASP A 454 43.58 -6.38 -9.02
C ASP A 454 42.47 -5.57 -9.68
N THR A 455 41.26 -6.10 -9.80
CA THR A 455 40.12 -5.44 -10.45
C THR A 455 39.47 -4.43 -9.51
N PRO A 456 39.43 -3.14 -9.82
CA PRO A 456 38.70 -2.17 -9.04
C PRO A 456 37.24 -2.56 -8.88
N THR A 457 36.71 -2.53 -7.66
CA THR A 457 35.38 -3.05 -7.38
C THR A 457 34.52 -2.04 -6.61
N PHE A 458 33.29 -1.88 -7.07
CA PHE A 458 32.23 -1.15 -6.40
C PHE A 458 31.33 -2.14 -5.65
N HIS A 459 31.18 -1.93 -4.35
CA HIS A 459 30.33 -2.72 -3.47
C HIS A 459 29.14 -1.89 -3.03
N TYR A 460 27.95 -2.30 -3.45
CA TYR A 460 26.69 -1.76 -2.92
C TYR A 460 26.20 -2.72 -1.83
N ILE A 461 26.16 -2.29 -0.58
CA ILE A 461 25.83 -3.12 0.57
C ILE A 461 24.53 -2.61 1.19
N TYR A 462 23.54 -3.47 1.33
CA TYR A 462 22.25 -3.12 1.92
C TYR A 462 21.97 -4.02 3.14
N THR A 463 21.83 -3.39 4.31
CA THR A 463 21.61 -4.08 5.59
C THR A 463 20.13 -4.28 5.88
N THR A 464 19.76 -5.08 6.89
CA THR A 464 18.37 -5.46 7.16
C THR A 464 17.97 -5.48 8.63
N SER A 465 18.89 -5.45 9.59
CA SER A 465 18.58 -5.67 11.01
C SER A 465 17.68 -4.63 11.64
N ASN A 466 17.75 -3.37 11.18
CA ASN A 466 16.92 -2.29 11.71
C ASN A 466 15.52 -2.23 11.11
N HIS A 467 15.12 -3.27 10.36
CA HIS A 467 13.76 -3.36 9.86
C HIS A 467 12.77 -3.74 10.98
N GLY A 468 11.68 -2.98 11.11
CA GLY A 468 10.60 -3.36 12.03
C GLY A 468 10.07 -4.78 11.75
N PRO A 469 9.56 -5.45 12.75
CA PRO A 469 9.19 -5.06 14.10
C PRO A 469 10.30 -5.22 15.18
N TYR A 470 11.56 -5.05 14.85
CA TYR A 470 12.71 -4.98 15.77
C TYR A 470 12.86 -6.17 16.74
N LYS A 471 12.52 -7.38 16.31
CA LYS A 471 12.61 -8.60 17.12
C LYS A 471 14.03 -9.17 17.13
N MET A 472 14.98 -8.41 17.64
CA MET A 472 16.32 -8.94 17.90
C MET A 472 16.38 -9.57 19.28
N PRO A 473 17.14 -10.67 19.47
CA PRO A 473 17.33 -11.31 20.77
C PRO A 473 18.32 -10.50 21.62
N LEU A 474 18.00 -9.25 21.93
CA LEU A 474 18.89 -8.26 22.58
C LEU A 474 19.53 -8.80 23.84
N LYS A 475 18.78 -9.52 24.70
CA LYS A 475 19.30 -10.14 25.92
C LYS A 475 20.38 -11.17 25.65
N LYS A 476 20.28 -11.95 24.56
CA LYS A 476 21.34 -12.91 24.15
C LYS A 476 22.59 -12.20 23.64
N LEU A 477 22.42 -11.01 23.11
CA LEU A 477 23.50 -10.13 22.64
C LEU A 477 24.11 -9.27 23.77
N GLY A 478 23.66 -9.46 25.02
CA GLY A 478 24.16 -8.74 26.18
C GLY A 478 23.56 -7.33 26.39
N PHE A 479 22.46 -7.02 25.67
CA PHE A 479 21.80 -5.71 25.75
C PHE A 479 20.48 -5.83 26.55
N ASP A 480 20.39 -5.07 27.66
CA ASP A 480 19.17 -4.99 28.48
C ASP A 480 18.25 -3.88 28.00
N ALA A 481 17.38 -4.22 27.03
CA ALA A 481 16.40 -3.28 26.50
C ALA A 481 15.41 -2.77 27.55
N ASP A 482 15.06 -3.59 28.55
CA ASP A 482 14.10 -3.22 29.58
C ASP A 482 14.68 -2.14 30.50
N ALA A 483 16.00 -2.16 30.76
CA ALA A 483 16.68 -1.11 31.49
C ALA A 483 16.69 0.22 30.71
N VAL A 484 17.04 0.16 29.42
CA VAL A 484 17.08 1.35 28.54
C VAL A 484 15.70 1.98 28.34
N LEU A 485 14.66 1.17 28.13
CA LEU A 485 13.28 1.66 27.91
C LEU A 485 12.70 2.43 29.09
N LYS A 486 13.19 2.18 30.34
CA LYS A 486 12.71 2.90 31.53
C LYS A 486 13.20 4.35 31.57
N ASP A 487 14.32 4.62 30.96
CA ASP A 487 15.02 5.91 31.03
C ASP A 487 14.88 6.72 29.70
N LEU A 488 14.08 6.22 28.73
CA LEU A 488 13.79 6.96 27.51
C LEU A 488 12.98 8.23 27.81
N PRO A 489 13.33 9.37 27.20
CA PRO A 489 12.65 10.64 27.40
C PRO A 489 11.23 10.67 26.83
#